data_3fbd71f1dd3f63b43e5606ce36b01b89
#
_entry.id   3fbd71f1dd3f63b43e5606ce36b01b89
#
_cell.length_a   1.000
_cell.length_b   1.000
_cell.length_c   1.000
_cell.angle_alpha   90.00
_cell.angle_beta   90.00
_cell.angle_gamma   90.00
#
_symmetry.space_group_name_H-M   'P 1'
#
loop_
_entity.id
_entity.type
_entity.pdbx_description
1 polymer ?
#
loop_
_entity_poly.entity_id
_entity_poly.type
_entity_poly.pdbx_seq_one_letter_code
_entity_poly.pdbx_strand_id
1 'polypeptide(L)'
;MPKLISGAEIVFKALEDQKVDYIFGYPGGAVLPIYDELKNHKSIKHILARHEQGAGHAAEGYARSSGKPGVLLVTSGPGATNAVTALTDAYMDSVPLVCISGQVPTHLIGTDAFQECDTTGITRPCTKHNWLVKDVNDLSRILHLAFEVATTGRPGPVLVDIPKDIQFKKGKYKYFKNTLKKKLNGKAARKPLNTELDKFIDLIKKSSKPIFYTGGGVINSGPEASKYLRELVSLTGFPITSTLQGLGAYPGDDPQFLGMLGMHGTYEANNAMHDCDLMINIGARFDDRITGKIDE
;
A
#
# COMPACT_ATOMS: atom_id res chain seq x y z
N MET A 1 -1.44 17.76 -33.67
CA MET A 1 -2.16 16.63 -33.08
C MET A 1 -1.28 15.99 -32.02
N PRO A 2 -1.77 15.53 -30.90
CA PRO A 2 -0.93 14.82 -29.91
C PRO A 2 -0.33 13.57 -30.58
N LYS A 3 0.98 13.35 -30.34
CA LYS A 3 1.70 12.18 -30.88
C LYS A 3 1.10 10.91 -30.28
N LEU A 4 0.76 9.94 -31.13
CA LEU A 4 0.33 8.61 -30.68
C LEU A 4 1.56 7.77 -30.35
N ILE A 5 1.56 7.17 -29.17
CA ILE A 5 2.64 6.33 -28.63
C ILE A 5 2.13 4.94 -28.27
N SER A 6 3.02 3.95 -28.18
CA SER A 6 2.64 2.58 -27.82
C SER A 6 2.12 2.48 -26.38
N GLY A 7 1.31 1.46 -26.10
CA GLY A 7 0.91 1.17 -24.71
C GLY A 7 2.10 0.95 -23.80
N ALA A 8 3.16 0.29 -24.27
CA ALA A 8 4.40 0.13 -23.51
C ALA A 8 5.04 1.48 -23.16
N GLU A 9 5.13 2.41 -24.12
CA GLU A 9 5.62 3.78 -23.85
C GLU A 9 4.69 4.55 -22.90
N ILE A 10 3.36 4.34 -22.97
CA ILE A 10 2.39 4.93 -22.03
C ILE A 10 2.68 4.45 -20.59
N VAL A 11 3.00 3.16 -20.39
CA VAL A 11 3.34 2.62 -19.07
C VAL A 11 4.50 3.40 -18.48
N PHE A 12 5.61 3.53 -19.20
CA PHE A 12 6.80 4.21 -18.67
C PHE A 12 6.57 5.70 -18.43
N LYS A 13 5.86 6.40 -19.32
CA LYS A 13 5.51 7.81 -19.08
C LYS A 13 4.66 8.00 -17.83
N ALA A 14 3.71 7.09 -17.57
CA ALA A 14 2.93 7.15 -16.36
C ALA A 14 3.78 6.86 -15.11
N LEU A 15 4.73 5.92 -15.18
CA LEU A 15 5.67 5.63 -14.08
C LEU A 15 6.61 6.82 -13.82
N GLU A 16 7.10 7.49 -14.86
CA GLU A 16 7.92 8.71 -14.73
C GLU A 16 7.13 9.85 -14.07
N ASP A 17 5.88 10.07 -14.46
CA ASP A 17 4.99 11.04 -13.82
C ASP A 17 4.77 10.77 -12.32
N GLN A 18 4.76 9.48 -11.94
CA GLN A 18 4.65 9.05 -10.54
C GLN A 18 6.01 9.03 -9.82
N LYS A 19 7.10 9.44 -10.50
CA LYS A 19 8.48 9.48 -9.96
C LYS A 19 8.94 8.12 -9.45
N VAL A 20 8.65 7.08 -10.20
CA VAL A 20 9.09 5.72 -9.91
C VAL A 20 10.59 5.61 -10.22
N ASP A 21 11.38 5.19 -9.23
CA ASP A 21 12.81 4.98 -9.39
C ASP A 21 13.15 3.52 -9.72
N TYR A 22 12.35 2.58 -9.20
CA TYR A 22 12.62 1.14 -9.32
C TYR A 22 11.37 0.36 -9.70
N ILE A 23 11.56 -0.61 -10.59
CA ILE A 23 10.60 -1.67 -10.91
C ILE A 23 11.22 -2.99 -10.48
N PHE A 24 10.51 -3.78 -9.69
CA PHE A 24 10.89 -5.14 -9.32
C PHE A 24 10.12 -6.12 -10.20
N GLY A 25 10.75 -7.17 -10.70
CA GLY A 25 10.00 -8.08 -11.55
C GLY A 25 10.79 -9.22 -12.17
N TYR A 26 10.08 -10.01 -12.97
CA TYR A 26 10.62 -11.08 -13.75
C TYR A 26 10.00 -11.08 -15.16
N PRO A 27 10.80 -11.10 -16.24
CA PRO A 27 10.28 -11.02 -17.61
C PRO A 27 9.54 -12.29 -18.02
N GLY A 28 8.61 -12.14 -18.97
CA GLY A 28 7.89 -13.24 -19.59
C GLY A 28 7.15 -12.80 -20.84
N GLY A 29 6.61 -13.75 -21.59
CA GLY A 29 6.09 -13.55 -22.93
C GLY A 29 5.03 -12.44 -23.07
N ALA A 30 4.17 -12.26 -22.07
CA ALA A 30 3.08 -11.28 -22.13
C ALA A 30 3.50 -9.84 -21.77
N VAL A 31 4.75 -9.60 -21.33
CA VAL A 31 5.27 -8.26 -20.98
C VAL A 31 6.51 -7.86 -21.79
N LEU A 32 6.89 -8.65 -22.78
CA LEU A 32 8.06 -8.34 -23.61
C LEU A 32 8.03 -6.92 -24.23
N PRO A 33 6.88 -6.39 -24.71
CA PRO A 33 6.86 -5.03 -25.24
C PRO A 33 7.19 -3.97 -24.18
N ILE A 34 6.76 -4.18 -22.93
CA ILE A 34 7.11 -3.30 -21.79
C ILE A 34 8.60 -3.42 -21.48
N TYR A 35 9.15 -4.63 -21.41
CA TYR A 35 10.58 -4.82 -21.18
C TYR A 35 11.46 -4.26 -22.31
N ASP A 36 11.01 -4.34 -23.57
CA ASP A 36 11.75 -3.75 -24.68
C ASP A 36 11.76 -2.21 -24.59
N GLU A 37 10.67 -1.60 -24.13
CA GLU A 37 10.60 -0.15 -23.95
C GLU A 37 11.47 0.36 -22.79
N LEU A 38 11.73 -0.45 -21.76
CA LEU A 38 12.53 -0.09 -20.58
C LEU A 38 13.89 0.52 -20.95
N LYS A 39 14.53 0.06 -22.02
CA LYS A 39 15.82 0.58 -22.49
C LYS A 39 15.81 2.07 -22.82
N ASN A 40 14.65 2.63 -23.14
CA ASN A 40 14.45 4.03 -23.50
C ASN A 40 14.26 4.94 -22.26
N HIS A 41 14.03 4.35 -21.08
CA HIS A 41 13.67 5.05 -19.83
C HIS A 41 14.73 4.85 -18.74
N LYS A 42 15.91 5.46 -18.93
CA LYS A 42 17.10 5.29 -18.06
C LYS A 42 16.92 5.80 -16.63
N SER A 43 15.90 6.62 -16.37
CA SER A 43 15.54 7.12 -15.04
C SER A 43 14.97 6.03 -14.13
N ILE A 44 14.42 4.97 -14.71
CA ILE A 44 13.80 3.85 -14.00
C ILE A 44 14.73 2.64 -14.05
N LYS A 45 15.09 2.12 -12.87
CA LYS A 45 15.94 0.94 -12.75
C LYS A 45 15.08 -0.31 -12.56
N HIS A 46 15.40 -1.37 -13.29
CA HIS A 46 14.78 -2.67 -13.10
C HIS A 46 15.63 -3.55 -12.18
N ILE A 47 15.01 -4.11 -11.15
CA ILE A 47 15.58 -5.09 -10.24
C ILE A 47 15.03 -6.46 -10.64
N LEU A 48 15.87 -7.24 -11.28
CA LEU A 48 15.54 -8.60 -11.71
C LEU A 48 15.55 -9.54 -10.50
N ALA A 49 14.42 -10.16 -10.23
CA ALA A 49 14.32 -11.25 -9.26
C ALA A 49 14.31 -12.61 -10.00
N ARG A 50 14.43 -13.70 -9.24
CA ARG A 50 14.34 -15.07 -9.79
C ARG A 50 12.99 -15.72 -9.60
N HIS A 51 12.09 -15.02 -8.90
CA HIS A 51 10.72 -15.45 -8.62
C HIS A 51 9.86 -14.22 -8.35
N GLU A 52 8.65 -14.18 -8.87
CA GLU A 52 7.76 -13.00 -8.81
C GLU A 52 7.32 -12.67 -7.38
N GLN A 53 7.14 -13.68 -6.53
CA GLN A 53 6.86 -13.47 -5.10
C GLN A 53 8.02 -12.70 -4.44
N GLY A 54 9.26 -13.11 -4.69
CA GLY A 54 10.44 -12.41 -4.17
C GLY A 54 10.55 -10.98 -4.70
N ALA A 55 10.19 -10.74 -5.97
CA ALA A 55 10.10 -9.40 -6.55
C ALA A 55 9.02 -8.55 -5.83
N GLY A 56 7.86 -9.14 -5.54
CA GLY A 56 6.78 -8.49 -4.81
C GLY A 56 7.20 -8.08 -3.41
N HIS A 57 7.78 -8.99 -2.62
CA HIS A 57 8.28 -8.66 -1.27
C HIS A 57 9.43 -7.64 -1.30
N ALA A 58 10.28 -7.65 -2.34
CA ALA A 58 11.28 -6.60 -2.51
C ALA A 58 10.65 -5.23 -2.78
N ALA A 59 9.58 -5.18 -3.58
CA ALA A 59 8.80 -3.96 -3.82
C ALA A 59 8.10 -3.46 -2.55
N GLU A 60 7.60 -4.37 -1.69
CA GLU A 60 7.05 -4.02 -0.37
C GLU A 60 8.12 -3.44 0.56
N GLY A 61 9.28 -4.09 0.65
CA GLY A 61 10.41 -3.60 1.43
C GLY A 61 10.86 -2.20 0.99
N TYR A 62 10.89 -1.97 -0.32
CA TYR A 62 11.14 -0.64 -0.89
C TYR A 62 10.06 0.37 -0.47
N ALA A 63 8.79 0.00 -0.54
CA ALA A 63 7.70 0.90 -0.16
C ALA A 63 7.77 1.27 1.33
N ARG A 64 8.04 0.31 2.20
CA ARG A 64 8.19 0.54 3.66
C ARG A 64 9.38 1.45 3.98
N SER A 65 10.52 1.26 3.32
CA SER A 65 11.75 1.99 3.62
C SER A 65 11.81 3.37 2.99
N SER A 66 11.23 3.55 1.79
CA SER A 66 11.29 4.80 1.03
C SER A 66 10.08 5.71 1.23
N GLY A 67 8.95 5.18 1.72
CA GLY A 67 7.67 5.89 1.76
C GLY A 67 7.03 6.10 0.38
N LYS A 68 7.58 5.51 -0.69
CA LYS A 68 7.05 5.54 -2.06
C LYS A 68 6.32 4.24 -2.37
N PRO A 69 5.31 4.22 -3.27
CA PRO A 69 4.72 2.95 -3.70
C PRO A 69 5.74 2.03 -4.36
N GLY A 70 5.72 0.76 -4.01
CA GLY A 70 6.47 -0.26 -4.73
C GLY A 70 5.84 -0.54 -6.10
N VAL A 71 6.65 -0.90 -7.10
CA VAL A 71 6.17 -1.27 -8.43
C VAL A 71 6.66 -2.67 -8.78
N LEU A 72 5.72 -3.56 -9.05
CA LEU A 72 5.96 -4.95 -9.46
C LEU A 72 5.54 -5.13 -10.91
N LEU A 73 6.41 -5.74 -11.74
CA LEU A 73 6.11 -6.07 -13.13
C LEU A 73 6.25 -7.58 -13.35
N VAL A 74 5.17 -8.24 -13.74
CA VAL A 74 5.09 -9.69 -13.93
C VAL A 74 4.39 -10.05 -15.23
N THR A 75 4.66 -11.25 -15.76
CA THR A 75 3.96 -11.78 -16.93
C THR A 75 2.59 -12.35 -16.58
N SER A 76 1.84 -12.83 -17.57
CA SER A 76 0.54 -13.51 -17.41
C SER A 76 0.67 -14.87 -16.72
N GLY A 77 -0.46 -15.45 -16.37
CA GLY A 77 -0.56 -16.82 -15.84
C GLY A 77 0.33 -17.04 -14.63
N PRO A 78 1.37 -17.89 -14.73
CA PRO A 78 2.24 -18.22 -13.60
C PRO A 78 2.95 -17.00 -13.00
N GLY A 79 3.29 -15.99 -13.80
CA GLY A 79 3.89 -14.76 -13.27
C GLY A 79 2.93 -13.96 -12.39
N ALA A 80 1.69 -13.80 -12.84
CA ALA A 80 0.66 -13.12 -12.07
C ALA A 80 0.26 -13.90 -10.81
N THR A 81 0.09 -15.23 -10.90
CA THR A 81 -0.28 -16.07 -9.75
C THR A 81 0.83 -16.13 -8.70
N ASN A 82 2.10 -16.14 -9.10
CA ASN A 82 3.24 -16.07 -8.18
C ASN A 82 3.30 -14.74 -7.39
N ALA A 83 2.68 -13.67 -7.88
CA ALA A 83 2.63 -12.39 -7.19
C ALA A 83 1.56 -12.33 -6.07
N VAL A 84 0.61 -13.27 -6.03
CA VAL A 84 -0.56 -13.21 -5.15
C VAL A 84 -0.20 -13.16 -3.67
N THR A 85 0.80 -13.93 -3.23
CA THR A 85 1.26 -13.91 -1.84
C THR A 85 1.72 -12.51 -1.43
N ALA A 86 2.59 -11.87 -2.23
CA ALA A 86 3.07 -10.53 -1.95
C ALA A 86 1.94 -9.48 -1.99
N LEU A 87 0.99 -9.61 -2.93
CA LEU A 87 -0.18 -8.74 -2.97
C LEU A 87 -1.04 -8.92 -1.69
N THR A 88 -1.23 -10.15 -1.24
CA THR A 88 -2.01 -10.43 -0.02
C THR A 88 -1.32 -9.85 1.22
N ASP A 89 -0.02 -10.01 1.34
CA ASP A 89 0.80 -9.45 2.42
C ASP A 89 0.72 -7.92 2.43
N ALA A 90 0.97 -7.28 1.30
CA ALA A 90 0.83 -5.84 1.13
C ALA A 90 -0.58 -5.32 1.48
N TYR A 91 -1.63 -6.10 1.17
CA TYR A 91 -3.01 -5.75 1.50
C TYR A 91 -3.27 -5.80 3.00
N MET A 92 -2.82 -6.87 3.66
CA MET A 92 -2.98 -7.05 5.11
C MET A 92 -2.19 -6.01 5.91
N ASP A 93 -0.98 -5.70 5.47
CA ASP A 93 -0.06 -4.80 6.15
C ASP A 93 -0.17 -3.33 5.74
N SER A 94 -1.11 -3.02 4.83
CA SER A 94 -1.34 -1.63 4.37
C SER A 94 -0.14 -1.02 3.66
N VAL A 95 0.53 -1.80 2.80
CA VAL A 95 1.69 -1.36 2.02
C VAL A 95 1.24 -0.93 0.61
N PRO A 96 1.56 0.29 0.15
CA PRO A 96 1.20 0.72 -1.19
C PRO A 96 2.06 0.01 -2.24
N LEU A 97 1.41 -0.80 -3.08
CA LEU A 97 2.05 -1.59 -4.14
C LEU A 97 1.24 -1.47 -5.43
N VAL A 98 1.90 -1.19 -6.55
CA VAL A 98 1.29 -1.21 -7.89
C VAL A 98 1.86 -2.38 -8.66
N CYS A 99 1.05 -3.41 -8.86
CA CYS A 99 1.39 -4.56 -9.68
C CYS A 99 0.92 -4.31 -11.12
N ILE A 100 1.84 -4.40 -12.06
CA ILE A 100 1.56 -4.38 -13.50
C ILE A 100 1.75 -5.81 -13.99
N SER A 101 0.68 -6.45 -14.44
CA SER A 101 0.73 -7.78 -15.04
C SER A 101 0.51 -7.71 -16.55
N GLY A 102 1.18 -8.58 -17.27
CA GLY A 102 0.80 -8.84 -18.66
C GLY A 102 -0.35 -9.81 -18.74
N GLN A 103 -1.11 -9.74 -19.83
CA GLN A 103 -2.18 -10.68 -20.13
C GLN A 103 -2.07 -11.15 -21.57
N VAL A 104 -2.68 -12.27 -21.89
CA VAL A 104 -2.84 -12.71 -23.27
C VAL A 104 -3.57 -11.63 -24.11
N PRO A 105 -3.40 -11.58 -25.43
CA PRO A 105 -4.10 -10.61 -26.28
C PRO A 105 -5.62 -10.61 -26.02
N THR A 106 -6.24 -9.44 -26.11
CA THR A 106 -7.65 -9.24 -25.77
C THR A 106 -8.62 -10.23 -26.44
N HIS A 107 -8.34 -10.65 -27.66
CA HIS A 107 -9.16 -11.62 -28.41
C HIS A 107 -8.98 -13.08 -27.97
N LEU A 108 -7.96 -13.38 -27.16
CA LEU A 108 -7.71 -14.71 -26.61
C LEU A 108 -8.19 -14.88 -25.18
N ILE A 109 -8.61 -13.81 -24.51
CA ILE A 109 -9.12 -13.87 -23.15
C ILE A 109 -10.40 -14.72 -23.10
N GLY A 110 -10.42 -15.75 -22.25
CA GLY A 110 -11.53 -16.67 -22.10
C GLY A 110 -11.49 -17.86 -23.08
N THR A 111 -10.35 -18.12 -23.72
CA THR A 111 -10.17 -19.22 -24.68
C THR A 111 -9.22 -20.32 -24.20
N ASP A 112 -8.80 -20.29 -22.93
CA ASP A 112 -7.76 -21.16 -22.36
C ASP A 112 -6.41 -21.06 -23.11
N ALA A 113 -6.06 -19.84 -23.50
CA ALA A 113 -4.82 -19.55 -24.20
C ALA A 113 -3.59 -19.86 -23.32
N PHE A 114 -2.43 -20.10 -23.95
CA PHE A 114 -1.19 -20.41 -23.23
C PHE A 114 -0.85 -19.36 -22.18
N GLN A 115 -0.70 -19.78 -20.94
CA GLN A 115 -0.47 -18.93 -19.77
C GLN A 115 -1.54 -17.85 -19.56
N GLU A 116 -2.78 -18.10 -19.97
CA GLU A 116 -3.92 -17.30 -19.56
C GLU A 116 -4.28 -17.55 -18.10
N CYS A 117 -4.76 -16.54 -17.42
CA CYS A 117 -5.29 -16.62 -16.07
C CYS A 117 -6.27 -15.47 -15.84
N ASP A 118 -7.37 -15.71 -15.13
CA ASP A 118 -8.24 -14.62 -14.64
C ASP A 118 -7.55 -13.89 -13.47
N THR A 119 -6.53 -13.10 -13.83
CA THR A 119 -5.72 -12.35 -12.88
C THR A 119 -6.57 -11.39 -12.06
N THR A 120 -7.56 -10.76 -12.68
CA THR A 120 -8.46 -9.82 -11.95
C THR A 120 -9.40 -10.55 -10.99
N GLY A 121 -9.89 -11.73 -11.34
CA GLY A 121 -10.69 -12.58 -10.44
C GLY A 121 -9.88 -13.03 -9.23
N ILE A 122 -8.69 -13.57 -9.45
CA ILE A 122 -7.80 -14.10 -8.40
C ILE A 122 -7.34 -12.97 -7.45
N THR A 123 -7.01 -11.80 -7.95
CA THR A 123 -6.47 -10.70 -7.13
C THR A 123 -7.53 -9.79 -6.51
N ARG A 124 -8.80 -9.97 -6.84
CA ARG A 124 -9.90 -9.17 -6.29
C ARG A 124 -9.95 -9.14 -4.76
N PRO A 125 -9.83 -10.29 -4.05
CA PRO A 125 -9.91 -10.29 -2.59
C PRO A 125 -8.65 -9.75 -1.90
N CYS A 126 -7.51 -9.69 -2.59
CA CYS A 126 -6.22 -9.30 -2.01
C CYS A 126 -5.64 -8.00 -2.57
N THR A 127 -6.47 -7.18 -3.23
CA THR A 127 -6.11 -5.85 -3.71
C THR A 127 -7.17 -4.81 -3.35
N LYS A 128 -6.78 -3.55 -3.24
CA LYS A 128 -7.75 -2.46 -3.07
C LYS A 128 -8.61 -2.27 -4.31
N HIS A 129 -8.04 -2.48 -5.47
CA HIS A 129 -8.70 -2.50 -6.77
C HIS A 129 -7.80 -3.14 -7.81
N ASN A 130 -8.41 -3.70 -8.86
CA ASN A 130 -7.71 -4.18 -10.03
C ASN A 130 -8.41 -3.78 -11.32
N TRP A 131 -7.68 -3.72 -12.42
CA TRP A 131 -8.17 -3.36 -13.75
C TRP A 131 -7.67 -4.32 -14.80
N LEU A 132 -8.54 -4.75 -15.70
CA LEU A 132 -8.18 -5.31 -17.00
C LEU A 132 -8.29 -4.19 -18.04
N VAL A 133 -7.19 -3.82 -18.67
CA VAL A 133 -7.15 -2.74 -19.68
C VAL A 133 -7.65 -3.26 -21.01
N LYS A 134 -8.75 -2.71 -21.50
CA LYS A 134 -9.35 -3.11 -22.80
C LYS A 134 -9.11 -2.12 -23.93
N ASP A 135 -8.75 -0.88 -23.60
CA ASP A 135 -8.46 0.19 -24.57
C ASP A 135 -7.15 0.90 -24.17
N VAL A 136 -6.24 1.04 -25.13
CA VAL A 136 -4.97 1.75 -24.95
C VAL A 136 -5.16 3.22 -24.55
N ASN A 137 -6.26 3.85 -24.94
CA ASN A 137 -6.56 5.24 -24.56
C ASN A 137 -6.96 5.40 -23.10
N ASP A 138 -7.40 4.33 -22.43
CA ASP A 138 -7.68 4.32 -20.99
C ASP A 138 -6.42 4.05 -20.14
N LEU A 139 -5.38 3.47 -20.73
CA LEU A 139 -4.21 2.98 -20.00
C LEU A 139 -3.55 4.06 -19.14
N SER A 140 -3.32 5.25 -19.70
CA SER A 140 -2.72 6.37 -18.96
C SER A 140 -3.56 6.75 -17.74
N ARG A 141 -4.88 6.87 -17.90
CA ARG A 141 -5.81 7.20 -16.81
C ARG A 141 -5.81 6.11 -15.73
N ILE A 142 -5.85 4.85 -16.13
CA ILE A 142 -5.86 3.70 -15.21
C ILE A 142 -4.57 3.67 -14.39
N LEU A 143 -3.40 3.85 -15.00
CA LEU A 143 -2.13 3.85 -14.29
C LEU A 143 -2.05 4.98 -13.26
N HIS A 144 -2.40 6.22 -13.61
CA HIS A 144 -2.42 7.31 -12.64
C HIS A 144 -3.40 7.04 -11.49
N LEU A 145 -4.58 6.51 -11.80
CA LEU A 145 -5.57 6.13 -10.79
C LEU A 145 -5.07 4.98 -9.90
N ALA A 146 -4.32 4.03 -10.44
CA ALA A 146 -3.73 2.92 -9.68
C ALA A 146 -2.80 3.44 -8.57
N PHE A 147 -1.89 4.35 -8.87
CA PHE A 147 -1.03 4.97 -7.86
C PHE A 147 -1.83 5.79 -6.84
N GLU A 148 -2.85 6.51 -7.29
CA GLU A 148 -3.72 7.27 -6.39
C GLU A 148 -4.50 6.35 -5.44
N VAL A 149 -5.07 5.25 -5.92
CA VAL A 149 -5.81 4.27 -5.10
C VAL A 149 -4.87 3.56 -4.14
N ALA A 150 -3.67 3.15 -4.60
CA ALA A 150 -2.70 2.47 -3.74
C ALA A 150 -2.30 3.31 -2.52
N THR A 151 -2.21 4.63 -2.67
CA THR A 151 -1.69 5.55 -1.64
C THR A 151 -2.75 6.35 -0.88
N THR A 152 -4.04 6.23 -1.23
CA THR A 152 -5.11 7.05 -0.63
C THR A 152 -5.90 6.27 0.41
N GLY A 153 -6.23 6.93 1.54
CA GLY A 153 -6.87 6.27 2.68
C GLY A 153 -5.94 5.25 3.33
N ARG A 154 -6.44 4.07 3.69
CA ARG A 154 -5.56 2.96 4.08
C ARG A 154 -4.74 2.53 2.85
N PRO A 155 -3.39 2.62 2.87
CA PRO A 155 -2.58 2.18 1.75
C PRO A 155 -2.76 0.69 1.45
N GLY A 156 -2.42 0.26 0.25
CA GLY A 156 -2.49 -1.15 -0.10
C GLY A 156 -2.24 -1.40 -1.58
N PRO A 157 -2.17 -2.66 -2.00
CA PRO A 157 -1.85 -3.05 -3.36
C PRO A 157 -3.01 -2.81 -4.32
N VAL A 158 -2.65 -2.56 -5.56
CA VAL A 158 -3.53 -2.55 -6.72
C VAL A 158 -2.89 -3.34 -7.86
N LEU A 159 -3.71 -3.78 -8.82
CA LEU A 159 -3.21 -4.49 -9.99
C LEU A 159 -3.76 -3.88 -11.29
N VAL A 160 -2.88 -3.73 -12.29
CA VAL A 160 -3.24 -3.32 -13.65
C VAL A 160 -2.81 -4.42 -14.62
N ASP A 161 -3.78 -5.15 -15.14
CA ASP A 161 -3.59 -6.25 -16.08
C ASP A 161 -3.66 -5.73 -17.51
N ILE A 162 -2.56 -5.85 -18.28
CA ILE A 162 -2.39 -5.19 -19.58
C ILE A 162 -2.20 -6.23 -20.68
N PRO A 163 -3.24 -6.51 -21.48
CA PRO A 163 -3.14 -7.43 -22.60
C PRO A 163 -2.01 -7.05 -23.58
N LYS A 164 -1.33 -8.07 -24.12
CA LYS A 164 -0.16 -7.88 -24.97
C LYS A 164 -0.43 -7.03 -26.20
N ASP A 165 -1.60 -7.17 -26.83
CA ASP A 165 -2.00 -6.34 -27.96
C ASP A 165 -2.19 -4.86 -27.59
N ILE A 166 -2.64 -4.58 -26.36
CA ILE A 166 -2.76 -3.19 -25.84
C ILE A 166 -1.37 -2.56 -25.68
N GLN A 167 -0.34 -3.35 -25.31
CA GLN A 167 1.03 -2.84 -25.17
C GLN A 167 1.62 -2.40 -26.51
N PHE A 168 1.24 -3.03 -27.63
CA PHE A 168 1.64 -2.65 -28.98
C PHE A 168 0.79 -1.53 -29.57
N LYS A 169 -0.51 -1.49 -29.26
CA LYS A 169 -1.44 -0.48 -29.82
C LYS A 169 -0.96 0.93 -29.51
N LYS A 170 -1.17 1.84 -30.47
CA LYS A 170 -0.86 3.26 -30.30
C LYS A 170 -2.06 4.02 -29.76
N GLY A 171 -1.85 4.77 -28.68
CA GLY A 171 -2.86 5.58 -28.02
C GLY A 171 -2.38 6.98 -27.70
N LYS A 172 -3.29 7.80 -27.20
CA LYS A 172 -2.99 9.16 -26.73
C LYS A 172 -2.51 9.11 -25.28
N TYR A 173 -1.34 9.67 -25.01
CA TYR A 173 -0.89 9.90 -23.65
C TYR A 173 -1.48 11.22 -23.12
N LYS A 174 -1.96 11.18 -21.88
CA LYS A 174 -2.39 12.37 -21.14
C LYS A 174 -2.04 12.18 -19.66
N TYR A 175 -1.45 13.20 -19.06
CA TYR A 175 -1.26 13.27 -17.62
C TYR A 175 -2.61 13.43 -16.90
N PHE A 176 -2.86 12.64 -15.88
CA PHE A 176 -4.05 12.76 -15.05
C PHE A 176 -3.65 13.19 -13.63
N LYS A 177 -4.11 14.38 -13.24
CA LYS A 177 -3.86 14.91 -11.90
C LYS A 177 -4.69 14.13 -10.87
N ASN A 178 -4.05 13.72 -9.79
CA ASN A 178 -4.69 13.05 -8.67
C ASN A 178 -5.88 13.85 -8.12
N THR A 179 -7.07 13.26 -8.16
CA THR A 179 -8.32 13.90 -7.74
C THR A 179 -8.95 13.25 -6.51
N LEU A 180 -8.67 11.96 -6.24
CA LEU A 180 -9.21 11.22 -5.11
C LEU A 180 -8.65 11.75 -3.78
N LYS A 181 -7.36 12.09 -3.70
CA LYS A 181 -6.76 12.70 -2.51
C LYS A 181 -7.52 13.97 -2.08
N LYS A 182 -7.94 14.81 -3.04
CA LYS A 182 -8.77 15.99 -2.72
C LYS A 182 -10.16 15.62 -2.19
N LYS A 183 -10.79 14.57 -2.72
CA LYS A 183 -12.13 14.14 -2.33
C LYS A 183 -12.14 13.40 -1.00
N LEU A 184 -11.13 12.59 -0.71
CA LEU A 184 -11.04 11.78 0.51
C LEU A 184 -10.43 12.57 1.67
N ASN A 185 -9.40 13.38 1.43
CA ASN A 185 -8.84 14.25 2.47
C ASN A 185 -9.86 15.29 2.95
N GLY A 186 -10.81 15.71 2.11
CA GLY A 186 -11.94 16.55 2.55
C GLY A 186 -12.91 15.85 3.50
N LYS A 187 -12.94 14.49 3.50
CA LYS A 187 -13.80 13.70 4.42
C LYS A 187 -13.03 13.07 5.58
N ALA A 188 -11.76 12.66 5.36
CA ALA A 188 -10.93 12.00 6.36
C ALA A 188 -10.15 12.98 7.25
N ALA A 189 -9.94 14.21 6.80
CA ALA A 189 -9.23 15.26 7.55
C ALA A 189 -10.23 16.29 8.14
N ARG A 190 -11.40 15.85 8.58
CA ARG A 190 -12.27 16.72 9.36
C ARG A 190 -11.55 17.11 10.65
N LYS A 191 -11.32 18.40 10.85
CA LYS A 191 -10.90 18.88 12.17
C LYS A 191 -11.95 18.47 13.21
N PRO A 192 -11.56 17.92 14.35
CA PRO A 192 -12.50 17.59 15.41
C PRO A 192 -13.26 18.86 15.83
N LEU A 193 -14.51 18.70 16.21
CA LEU A 193 -15.29 19.79 16.80
C LEU A 193 -14.75 20.07 18.21
N ASN A 194 -14.84 21.31 18.70
CA ASN A 194 -14.42 21.64 20.05
C ASN A 194 -15.13 20.75 21.09
N THR A 195 -16.41 20.46 20.90
CA THR A 195 -17.17 19.55 21.76
C THR A 195 -16.66 18.10 21.76
N GLU A 196 -16.02 17.65 20.68
CA GLU A 196 -15.38 16.32 20.60
C GLU A 196 -14.04 16.34 21.36
N LEU A 197 -13.29 17.44 21.24
CA LEU A 197 -12.06 17.66 21.99
C LEU A 197 -12.33 17.79 23.49
N ASP A 198 -13.37 18.52 23.90
CA ASP A 198 -13.76 18.65 25.30
C ASP A 198 -14.11 17.28 25.91
N LYS A 199 -14.89 16.46 25.19
CA LYS A 199 -15.19 15.08 25.63
C LYS A 199 -13.92 14.22 25.75
N PHE A 200 -13.00 14.34 24.83
CA PHE A 200 -11.73 13.62 24.87
C PHE A 200 -10.90 14.03 26.10
N ILE A 201 -10.80 15.34 26.35
CA ILE A 201 -10.11 15.88 27.52
C ILE A 201 -10.77 15.42 28.83
N ASP A 202 -12.10 15.38 28.86
CA ASP A 202 -12.84 14.91 30.05
C ASP A 202 -12.61 13.42 30.33
N LEU A 203 -12.51 12.57 29.28
CA LEU A 203 -12.14 11.17 29.44
C LEU A 203 -10.73 11.03 30.02
N ILE A 204 -9.77 11.78 29.50
CA ILE A 204 -8.40 11.80 30.01
C ILE A 204 -8.36 12.21 31.50
N LYS A 205 -9.07 13.28 31.87
CA LYS A 205 -9.09 13.78 33.25
C LYS A 205 -9.73 12.80 34.25
N LYS A 206 -10.64 11.94 33.81
CA LYS A 206 -11.33 10.95 34.64
C LYS A 206 -10.60 9.63 34.75
N SER A 207 -9.67 9.36 33.83
CA SER A 207 -8.90 8.11 33.82
C SER A 207 -7.81 8.11 34.86
N SER A 208 -7.63 6.96 35.51
CA SER A 208 -6.56 6.69 36.47
C SER A 208 -5.44 5.84 35.88
N LYS A 209 -5.71 5.08 34.81
CA LYS A 209 -4.79 4.16 34.14
C LYS A 209 -4.89 4.32 32.61
N PRO A 210 -4.61 5.50 32.07
CA PRO A 210 -4.65 5.71 30.61
C PRO A 210 -3.46 5.07 29.92
N ILE A 211 -3.66 4.59 28.68
CA ILE A 211 -2.58 4.05 27.83
C ILE A 211 -2.76 4.52 26.38
N PHE A 212 -1.65 4.87 25.73
CA PHE A 212 -1.62 5.02 24.27
C PHE A 212 -1.36 3.67 23.60
N TYR A 213 -2.18 3.37 22.60
CA TYR A 213 -2.03 2.22 21.71
C TYR A 213 -1.80 2.69 20.29
N THR A 214 -0.61 2.42 19.72
CA THR A 214 -0.22 2.94 18.42
C THR A 214 0.03 1.83 17.41
N GLY A 215 -0.16 2.12 16.13
CA GLY A 215 0.01 1.15 15.06
C GLY A 215 0.60 1.74 13.78
N GLY A 216 0.66 0.92 12.74
CA GLY A 216 1.22 1.26 11.43
C GLY A 216 0.61 2.50 10.77
N GLY A 217 -0.59 2.90 11.17
CA GLY A 217 -1.22 4.13 10.68
C GLY A 217 -0.43 5.40 11.02
N VAL A 218 0.32 5.42 12.12
CA VAL A 218 1.23 6.53 12.45
C VAL A 218 2.39 6.58 11.46
N ILE A 219 3.04 5.43 11.21
CA ILE A 219 4.12 5.30 10.21
C ILE A 219 3.64 5.76 8.82
N ASN A 220 2.48 5.26 8.39
CA ASN A 220 1.90 5.58 7.08
C ASN A 220 1.47 7.06 6.95
N SER A 221 1.30 7.77 8.06
CA SER A 221 1.00 9.21 8.08
C SER A 221 2.26 10.10 7.97
N GLY A 222 3.43 9.49 8.02
CA GLY A 222 4.72 10.16 7.83
C GLY A 222 5.38 10.69 9.11
N PRO A 223 6.58 11.28 8.99
CA PRO A 223 7.43 11.66 10.13
C PRO A 223 6.76 12.66 11.09
N GLU A 224 5.94 13.58 10.58
CA GLU A 224 5.25 14.57 11.42
C GLU A 224 4.25 13.90 12.39
N ALA A 225 3.60 12.81 11.97
CA ALA A 225 2.70 12.06 12.86
C ALA A 225 3.45 11.45 14.06
N SER A 226 4.64 10.88 13.82
CA SER A 226 5.52 10.37 14.89
C SER A 226 6.02 11.50 15.80
N LYS A 227 6.29 12.68 15.26
CA LYS A 227 6.66 13.85 16.05
C LYS A 227 5.53 14.29 16.98
N TYR A 228 4.31 14.42 16.46
CA TYR A 228 3.13 14.77 17.28
C TYR A 228 2.81 13.70 18.31
N LEU A 229 3.01 12.42 17.97
CA LEU A 229 2.85 11.33 18.93
C LEU A 229 3.80 11.48 20.11
N ARG A 230 5.10 11.76 19.87
CA ARG A 230 6.08 12.00 20.91
C ARG A 230 5.73 13.20 21.79
N GLU A 231 5.30 14.29 21.16
CA GLU A 231 4.86 15.49 21.86
C GLU A 231 3.65 15.19 22.77
N LEU A 232 2.66 14.44 22.27
CA LEU A 232 1.47 14.06 23.02
C LEU A 232 1.83 13.18 24.23
N VAL A 233 2.68 12.17 24.05
CA VAL A 233 3.15 11.30 25.14
C VAL A 233 3.93 12.11 26.19
N SER A 234 4.84 12.99 25.75
CA SER A 234 5.59 13.88 26.64
C SER A 234 4.71 14.82 27.46
N LEU A 235 3.65 15.38 26.85
CA LEU A 235 2.71 16.29 27.53
C LEU A 235 1.84 15.57 28.56
N THR A 236 1.49 14.31 28.31
CA THR A 236 0.57 13.56 29.19
C THR A 236 1.30 12.70 30.22
N GLY A 237 2.52 12.26 29.90
CA GLY A 237 3.26 11.30 30.71
C GLY A 237 2.66 9.89 30.70
N PHE A 238 1.72 9.59 29.79
CA PHE A 238 1.05 8.29 29.73
C PHE A 238 1.96 7.23 29.11
N PRO A 239 1.88 5.98 29.58
CA PRO A 239 2.56 4.87 28.94
C PRO A 239 2.02 4.66 27.51
N ILE A 240 2.91 4.14 26.65
CA ILE A 240 2.59 3.85 25.26
C ILE A 240 3.02 2.44 24.88
N THR A 241 2.17 1.74 24.14
CA THR A 241 2.46 0.44 23.53
C THR A 241 2.17 0.47 22.03
N SER A 242 2.68 -0.49 21.30
CA SER A 242 2.61 -0.52 19.82
C SER A 242 2.27 -1.91 19.30
N THR A 243 1.58 -1.93 18.14
CA THR A 243 1.54 -3.14 17.30
C THR A 243 2.89 -3.40 16.65
N LEU A 244 3.11 -4.60 16.11
CA LEU A 244 4.30 -4.92 15.31
C LEU A 244 4.51 -3.90 14.17
N GLN A 245 3.46 -3.56 13.42
CA GLN A 245 3.53 -2.59 12.31
C GLN A 245 3.67 -1.13 12.77
N GLY A 246 3.49 -0.86 14.05
CA GLY A 246 3.68 0.47 14.65
C GLY A 246 5.06 0.67 15.28
N LEU A 247 5.89 -0.37 15.36
CA LEU A 247 7.26 -0.25 15.88
C LEU A 247 8.05 0.77 15.03
N GLY A 248 8.74 1.68 15.73
CA GLY A 248 9.44 2.81 15.12
C GLY A 248 8.63 4.11 15.06
N ALA A 249 7.31 4.09 15.32
CA ALA A 249 6.51 5.31 15.44
C ALA A 249 6.88 6.13 16.69
N TYR A 250 7.31 5.44 17.74
CA TYR A 250 7.76 6.00 19.02
C TYR A 250 9.14 5.45 19.41
N PRO A 251 10.02 6.21 20.08
CA PRO A 251 11.34 5.74 20.49
C PRO A 251 11.25 4.54 21.42
N GLY A 252 12.03 3.50 21.14
CA GLY A 252 12.04 2.27 21.94
C GLY A 252 12.84 2.35 23.24
N ASP A 253 13.68 3.38 23.39
CA ASP A 253 14.50 3.69 24.55
C ASP A 253 13.86 4.70 25.52
N ASP A 254 12.66 5.20 25.18
CA ASP A 254 11.92 6.10 26.05
C ASP A 254 11.27 5.31 27.20
N PRO A 255 11.37 5.76 28.47
CA PRO A 255 10.80 5.05 29.63
C PRO A 255 9.28 4.91 29.60
N GLN A 256 8.56 5.69 28.81
CA GLN A 256 7.11 5.54 28.61
C GLN A 256 6.74 4.39 27.67
N PHE A 257 7.70 3.85 26.90
CA PHE A 257 7.45 2.79 25.93
C PHE A 257 7.49 1.41 26.61
N LEU A 258 6.33 0.76 26.68
CA LEU A 258 6.16 -0.56 27.28
C LEU A 258 6.54 -1.74 26.35
N GLY A 259 6.95 -1.44 25.11
CA GLY A 259 7.18 -2.45 24.08
C GLY A 259 5.94 -2.76 23.23
N MET A 260 6.01 -3.86 22.49
CA MET A 260 4.91 -4.37 21.68
C MET A 260 3.91 -5.14 22.53
N LEU A 261 2.62 -5.03 22.25
CA LEU A 261 1.58 -5.84 22.89
C LEU A 261 1.13 -7.00 21.99
N GLY A 262 0.28 -7.85 22.53
CA GLY A 262 -0.34 -8.99 21.84
C GLY A 262 0.36 -10.32 22.12
N MET A 263 0.07 -11.34 21.30
CA MET A 263 0.55 -12.71 21.48
C MET A 263 2.08 -12.82 21.62
N HIS A 264 2.83 -11.96 20.92
CA HIS A 264 4.29 -11.90 20.92
C HIS A 264 4.81 -10.65 21.64
N GLY A 265 3.96 -10.02 22.44
CA GLY A 265 4.27 -8.77 23.15
C GLY A 265 4.99 -9.00 24.48
N THR A 266 5.38 -7.88 25.08
CA THR A 266 5.98 -7.87 26.43
C THR A 266 4.91 -8.12 27.49
N TYR A 267 5.32 -8.64 28.63
CA TYR A 267 4.44 -8.84 29.79
C TYR A 267 3.85 -7.51 30.28
N GLU A 268 4.68 -6.47 30.32
CA GLU A 268 4.32 -5.12 30.77
C GLU A 268 3.25 -4.50 29.87
N ALA A 269 3.44 -4.58 28.53
CA ALA A 269 2.49 -4.02 27.59
C ALA A 269 1.12 -4.73 27.63
N ASN A 270 1.13 -6.07 27.76
CA ASN A 270 -0.10 -6.85 27.84
C ASN A 270 -0.88 -6.58 29.14
N ASN A 271 -0.19 -6.53 30.29
CA ASN A 271 -0.85 -6.20 31.56
C ASN A 271 -1.35 -4.75 31.59
N ALA A 272 -0.57 -3.80 31.10
CA ALA A 272 -1.00 -2.41 31.04
C ALA A 272 -2.24 -2.23 30.15
N MET A 273 -2.33 -2.98 29.04
CA MET A 273 -3.51 -2.98 28.19
C MET A 273 -4.72 -3.61 28.86
N HIS A 274 -4.53 -4.70 29.61
CA HIS A 274 -5.60 -5.38 30.34
C HIS A 274 -6.13 -4.51 31.50
N ASP A 275 -5.26 -3.85 32.23
CA ASP A 275 -5.60 -3.07 33.43
C ASP A 275 -6.00 -1.62 33.16
N CYS A 276 -5.88 -1.13 31.91
CA CYS A 276 -6.19 0.26 31.57
C CYS A 276 -7.70 0.55 31.70
N ASP A 277 -8.03 1.74 32.20
CA ASP A 277 -9.39 2.27 32.23
C ASP A 277 -9.68 3.21 31.03
N LEU A 278 -8.65 3.59 30.28
CA LEU A 278 -8.76 4.38 29.04
C LEU A 278 -7.67 3.99 28.08
N MET A 279 -8.07 3.48 26.91
CA MET A 279 -7.16 3.22 25.80
C MET A 279 -7.32 4.27 24.71
N ILE A 280 -6.25 4.96 24.36
CA ILE A 280 -6.21 5.96 23.28
C ILE A 280 -5.54 5.33 22.06
N ASN A 281 -6.36 4.86 21.12
CA ASN A 281 -5.87 4.23 19.90
C ASN A 281 -5.49 5.24 18.82
N ILE A 282 -4.24 5.19 18.36
CA ILE A 282 -3.70 6.06 17.30
C ILE A 282 -3.12 5.21 16.17
N GLY A 283 -3.89 5.06 15.09
CA GLY A 283 -3.44 4.37 13.88
C GLY A 283 -3.25 2.87 14.01
N ALA A 284 -3.79 2.22 15.03
CA ALA A 284 -3.82 0.78 15.20
C ALA A 284 -5.19 0.19 14.87
N ARG A 285 -5.23 -1.09 14.56
CA ARG A 285 -6.43 -1.92 14.48
C ARG A 285 -6.38 -2.98 15.57
N PHE A 286 -7.54 -3.54 15.89
CA PHE A 286 -7.67 -4.64 16.82
C PHE A 286 -7.78 -5.94 16.02
N ASP A 287 -6.69 -6.66 15.82
CA ASP A 287 -6.69 -7.97 15.18
C ASP A 287 -6.54 -9.10 16.21
N ASP A 288 -6.71 -10.34 15.77
CA ASP A 288 -6.70 -11.52 16.63
C ASP A 288 -5.37 -11.75 17.38
N ARG A 289 -4.24 -11.25 16.83
CA ARG A 289 -2.92 -11.35 17.47
C ARG A 289 -2.75 -10.38 18.63
N ILE A 290 -3.58 -9.34 18.65
CA ILE A 290 -3.58 -8.31 19.70
C ILE A 290 -4.66 -8.61 20.74
N THR A 291 -5.88 -8.89 20.28
CA THR A 291 -7.05 -9.01 21.17
C THR A 291 -7.15 -10.37 21.88
N GLY A 292 -6.53 -11.42 21.31
CA GLY A 292 -6.64 -12.75 21.87
C GLY A 292 -8.09 -13.21 22.00
N LYS A 293 -8.52 -13.51 23.23
CA LYS A 293 -9.93 -13.84 23.54
C LYS A 293 -10.73 -12.57 23.76
N ILE A 294 -11.80 -12.40 22.99
CA ILE A 294 -12.68 -11.21 23.04
C ILE A 294 -13.69 -11.29 24.19
N ASP A 295 -13.99 -12.50 24.67
CA ASP A 295 -15.04 -12.77 25.67
C ASP A 295 -14.50 -12.72 27.12
N GLU A 296 -13.25 -12.41 27.30
CA GLU A 296 -12.59 -12.22 28.60
C GLU A 296 -12.11 -10.78 28.76
#